data_87bdb1cfc2c77f4136d658dd02d1f362
#
_entry.id   87bdb1cfc2c77f4136d658dd02d1f362
#
_cell.length_a   1.000
_cell.length_b   1.000
_cell.length_c   1.000
_cell.angle_alpha   90.00
_cell.angle_beta   90.00
_cell.angle_gamma   90.00
#
_symmetry.space_group_name_H-M   'P 1'
#
loop_
_entity.id
_entity.type
_entity.pdbx_description
1 polymer ?
#
loop_
_entity_poly.entity_id
_entity_poly.type
_entity_poly.pdbx_seq_one_letter_code
_entity_poly.pdbx_strand_id
1 'polypeptide(L)'
;MQLGKILFLGGAPFQVPIIKKANEMRFTTICVDNRKNNPGHKIANKSYIESTINKLEILKIAKTEQISGIISYGSDVALKTQAFLCKNLGLFGPTIESVNILTNKHQFKLFLSELGIQKQFNIKFNSSNFLNAKKK
;
A
#
# COMPACT_ATOMS: atom_id res chain seq x y z
N MET A 1 17.32 -23.04 1.18
CA MET A 1 17.15 -22.18 2.36
C MET A 1 16.02 -21.19 2.05
N GLN A 2 15.07 -21.02 2.96
CA GLN A 2 13.92 -20.12 2.79
C GLN A 2 14.32 -18.71 3.26
N LEU A 3 14.04 -17.67 2.48
CA LEU A 3 14.55 -16.31 2.72
C LEU A 3 13.70 -15.45 3.68
N GLY A 4 12.59 -15.98 4.17
CA GLY A 4 11.66 -15.26 5.05
C GLY A 4 10.25 -15.22 4.51
N LYS A 5 9.36 -14.46 5.19
CA LYS A 5 7.94 -14.38 4.83
C LYS A 5 7.58 -12.96 4.39
N ILE A 6 6.96 -12.84 3.22
CA ILE A 6 6.48 -11.55 2.68
C ILE A 6 4.96 -11.56 2.62
N LEU A 7 4.35 -10.54 3.21
CA LEU A 7 2.92 -10.30 3.17
C LEU A 7 2.58 -9.33 2.02
N PHE A 8 1.67 -9.75 1.14
CA PHE A 8 1.18 -8.98 0.01
C PHE A 8 -0.22 -8.44 0.33
N LEU A 9 -0.38 -7.12 0.26
CA LEU A 9 -1.66 -6.45 0.39
C LEU A 9 -2.33 -6.32 -0.98
N GLY A 10 -3.18 -7.29 -1.28
CA GLY A 10 -3.89 -7.45 -2.53
C GLY A 10 -3.42 -8.67 -3.34
N GLY A 11 -4.37 -9.27 -4.04
CA GLY A 11 -4.19 -10.47 -4.87
C GLY A 11 -4.82 -10.36 -6.25
N ALA A 12 -5.09 -9.13 -6.73
CA ALA A 12 -5.67 -8.88 -8.05
C ALA A 12 -4.77 -9.37 -9.20
N PRO A 13 -5.29 -9.57 -10.41
CA PRO A 13 -4.51 -10.10 -11.53
C PRO A 13 -3.20 -9.37 -11.79
N PHE A 14 -3.18 -8.04 -11.69
CA PHE A 14 -1.97 -7.24 -11.91
C PHE A 14 -0.93 -7.37 -10.77
N GLN A 15 -1.31 -7.92 -9.62
CA GLN A 15 -0.43 -8.17 -8.47
C GLN A 15 0.18 -9.58 -8.49
N VAL A 16 -0.35 -10.50 -9.30
CA VAL A 16 0.14 -11.87 -9.42
C VAL A 16 1.62 -11.97 -9.81
N PRO A 17 2.13 -11.17 -10.76
CA PRO A 17 3.54 -11.29 -11.16
C PRO A 17 4.54 -11.07 -10.00
N ILE A 18 4.27 -10.13 -9.10
CA ILE A 18 5.17 -9.87 -7.97
C ILE A 18 5.12 -10.98 -6.92
N ILE A 19 3.93 -11.60 -6.70
CA ILE A 19 3.80 -12.76 -5.80
C ILE A 19 4.56 -13.97 -6.38
N LYS A 20 4.41 -14.24 -7.69
CA LYS A 20 5.16 -15.29 -8.37
C LYS A 20 6.67 -15.07 -8.26
N LYS A 21 7.11 -13.83 -8.50
CA LYS A 21 8.53 -13.51 -8.40
C LYS A 21 9.10 -13.74 -7.01
N ALA A 22 8.35 -13.42 -5.96
CA ALA A 22 8.76 -13.69 -4.59
C ALA A 22 8.85 -15.21 -4.31
N ASN A 23 7.91 -16.01 -4.85
CA ASN A 23 7.98 -17.48 -4.76
C ASN A 23 9.23 -18.05 -5.46
N GLU A 24 9.55 -17.57 -6.67
CA GLU A 24 10.77 -17.94 -7.41
C GLU A 24 12.04 -17.62 -6.62
N MET A 25 12.01 -16.50 -5.89
CA MET A 25 13.09 -16.08 -5.01
C MET A 25 13.13 -16.84 -3.67
N ARG A 26 12.28 -17.86 -3.49
CA ARG A 26 12.20 -18.70 -2.28
C ARG A 26 11.72 -17.99 -1.01
N PHE A 27 10.94 -16.90 -1.14
CA PHE A 27 10.20 -16.36 -0.02
C PHE A 27 8.91 -17.15 0.21
N THR A 28 8.48 -17.26 1.46
CA THR A 28 7.11 -17.68 1.76
C THR A 28 6.18 -16.49 1.54
N THR A 29 5.26 -16.60 0.61
CA THR A 29 4.33 -15.54 0.28
C THR A 29 3.00 -15.69 1.00
N ILE A 30 2.47 -14.59 1.51
CA ILE A 30 1.18 -14.51 2.22
C ILE A 30 0.34 -13.45 1.53
N CYS A 31 -0.80 -13.82 0.97
CA CYS A 31 -1.72 -12.89 0.31
C CYS A 31 -2.86 -12.48 1.25
N VAL A 32 -3.13 -11.19 1.36
CA VAL A 32 -4.30 -10.63 2.06
C VAL A 32 -5.12 -9.83 1.07
N ASP A 33 -6.35 -10.27 0.81
CA ASP A 33 -7.30 -9.59 -0.08
C ASP A 33 -8.72 -9.96 0.32
N ASN A 34 -9.66 -9.01 0.27
CA ASN A 34 -11.06 -9.26 0.64
C ASN A 34 -11.86 -9.98 -0.46
N ARG A 35 -11.36 -10.04 -1.68
CA ARG A 35 -12.00 -10.71 -2.80
C ARG A 35 -11.53 -12.16 -2.92
N LYS A 36 -12.34 -13.10 -2.46
CA LYS A 36 -12.03 -14.55 -2.46
C LYS A 36 -11.55 -15.09 -3.81
N ASN A 37 -12.04 -14.52 -4.91
CA ASN A 37 -11.76 -15.00 -6.27
C ASN A 37 -10.49 -14.37 -6.89
N ASN A 38 -9.82 -13.46 -6.19
CA ASN A 38 -8.58 -12.89 -6.69
C ASN A 38 -7.50 -13.97 -6.81
N PRO A 39 -6.78 -14.01 -7.96
CA PRO A 39 -5.85 -15.10 -8.27
C PRO A 39 -4.64 -15.15 -7.34
N GLY A 40 -4.29 -14.05 -6.67
CA GLY A 40 -3.21 -14.02 -5.67
C GLY A 40 -3.38 -15.04 -4.55
N HIS A 41 -4.63 -15.34 -4.13
CA HIS A 41 -4.92 -16.35 -3.12
C HIS A 41 -4.47 -17.76 -3.52
N LYS A 42 -4.54 -18.07 -4.82
CA LYS A 42 -4.13 -19.38 -5.35
C LYS A 42 -2.64 -19.50 -5.60
N ILE A 43 -1.96 -18.37 -5.75
CA ILE A 43 -0.53 -18.29 -6.09
C ILE A 43 0.34 -18.19 -4.85
N ALA A 44 -0.14 -17.52 -3.81
CA ALA A 44 0.57 -17.39 -2.54
C ALA A 44 0.61 -18.73 -1.77
N ASN A 45 1.66 -18.94 -0.96
CA ASN A 45 1.79 -20.12 -0.11
C ASN A 45 0.72 -20.16 0.99
N LYS A 46 0.30 -18.96 1.48
CA LYS A 46 -0.81 -18.77 2.42
C LYS A 46 -1.68 -17.61 1.97
N SER A 47 -2.94 -17.62 2.39
CA SER A 47 -3.83 -16.49 2.10
C SER A 47 -4.85 -16.25 3.20
N TYR A 48 -5.27 -14.99 3.33
CA TYR A 48 -6.27 -14.51 4.28
C TYR A 48 -7.29 -13.66 3.55
N ILE A 49 -8.57 -13.92 3.81
CA ILE A 49 -9.67 -13.12 3.28
C ILE A 49 -9.92 -11.98 4.27
N GLU A 50 -9.26 -10.86 4.04
CA GLU A 50 -9.38 -9.68 4.89
C GLU A 50 -9.20 -8.40 4.05
N SER A 51 -9.83 -7.32 4.50
CA SER A 51 -9.69 -6.02 3.84
C SER A 51 -8.30 -5.43 4.03
N THR A 52 -7.65 -5.03 2.93
CA THR A 52 -6.31 -4.41 2.95
C THR A 52 -6.24 -3.09 3.72
N ILE A 53 -7.38 -2.52 4.12
CA ILE A 53 -7.45 -1.31 4.96
C ILE A 53 -7.68 -1.60 6.44
N ASN A 54 -7.99 -2.84 6.82
CA ASN A 54 -8.15 -3.25 8.21
C ASN A 54 -6.80 -3.45 8.88
N LYS A 55 -6.16 -2.33 9.22
CA LYS A 55 -4.78 -2.29 9.73
C LYS A 55 -4.56 -3.16 10.96
N LEU A 56 -5.53 -3.20 11.87
CA LEU A 56 -5.38 -3.92 13.14
C LEU A 56 -5.44 -5.43 12.93
N GLU A 57 -6.36 -5.91 12.10
CA GLU A 57 -6.44 -7.34 11.79
C GLU A 57 -5.23 -7.82 11.00
N ILE A 58 -4.80 -7.03 10.01
CA ILE A 58 -3.58 -7.35 9.26
C ILE A 58 -2.35 -7.33 10.16
N LEU A 59 -2.28 -6.44 11.15
CA LEU A 59 -1.19 -6.44 12.13
C LEU A 59 -1.17 -7.75 12.95
N LYS A 60 -2.32 -8.28 13.34
CA LYS A 60 -2.41 -9.60 14.01
C LYS A 60 -1.91 -10.71 13.11
N ILE A 61 -2.39 -10.76 11.85
CA ILE A 61 -1.92 -11.72 10.85
C ILE A 61 -0.40 -11.63 10.69
N ALA A 62 0.13 -10.43 10.51
CA ALA A 62 1.55 -10.18 10.31
C ALA A 62 2.42 -10.67 11.49
N LYS A 63 1.95 -10.44 12.73
CA LYS A 63 2.62 -10.94 13.96
C LYS A 63 2.55 -12.46 14.07
N THR A 64 1.37 -13.07 13.85
CA THR A 64 1.18 -14.53 13.87
C THR A 64 2.06 -15.23 12.84
N GLU A 65 2.15 -14.66 11.64
CA GLU A 65 2.98 -15.20 10.57
C GLU A 65 4.47 -14.88 10.72
N GLN A 66 4.84 -13.95 11.60
CA GLN A 66 6.22 -13.50 11.78
C GLN A 66 6.84 -13.04 10.45
N ILE A 67 6.18 -12.11 9.78
CA ILE A 67 6.63 -11.63 8.47
C ILE A 67 7.95 -10.86 8.58
N SER A 68 8.79 -10.97 7.56
CA SER A 68 10.04 -10.21 7.40
C SER A 68 9.91 -9.04 6.42
N GLY A 69 8.81 -8.97 5.69
CA GLY A 69 8.55 -7.89 4.74
C GLY A 69 7.07 -7.78 4.38
N ILE A 70 6.68 -6.62 3.88
CA ILE A 70 5.32 -6.34 3.43
C ILE A 70 5.34 -5.51 2.16
N ILE A 71 4.49 -5.85 1.21
CA ILE A 71 4.38 -5.19 -0.09
C ILE A 71 2.93 -4.83 -0.39
N SER A 72 2.71 -3.57 -0.79
CA SER A 72 1.50 -3.15 -1.48
C SER A 72 1.90 -2.65 -2.88
N TYR A 73 1.33 -3.22 -3.92
CA TYR A 73 1.62 -2.87 -5.31
C TYR A 73 0.37 -2.38 -6.01
N GLY A 74 0.45 -1.17 -6.59
CA GLY A 74 -0.64 -0.58 -7.36
C GLY A 74 -1.89 -0.20 -6.55
N SER A 75 -1.75 0.07 -5.24
CA SER A 75 -2.88 0.45 -4.38
C SER A 75 -2.48 1.50 -3.35
N ASP A 76 -2.84 2.75 -3.58
CA ASP A 76 -2.60 3.86 -2.65
C ASP A 76 -3.26 3.63 -1.29
N VAL A 77 -4.40 2.95 -1.27
CA VAL A 77 -5.15 2.67 -0.05
C VAL A 77 -4.40 1.64 0.81
N ALA A 78 -3.91 0.56 0.19
CA ALA A 78 -3.13 -0.47 0.87
C ALA A 78 -1.75 0.03 1.31
N LEU A 79 -1.18 1.03 0.61
CA LEU A 79 0.10 1.65 0.97
C LEU A 79 0.06 2.28 2.37
N LYS A 80 -1.07 2.86 2.78
CA LYS A 80 -1.26 3.38 4.15
C LYS A 80 -1.20 2.28 5.21
N THR A 81 -1.72 1.11 4.89
CA THR A 81 -1.62 -0.06 5.76
C THR A 81 -0.19 -0.58 5.81
N GLN A 82 0.50 -0.64 4.68
CA GLN A 82 1.93 -1.02 4.64
C GLN A 82 2.76 -0.12 5.55
N ALA A 83 2.64 1.21 5.43
CA ALA A 83 3.39 2.15 6.27
C ALA A 83 3.08 1.96 7.77
N PHE A 84 1.81 1.74 8.12
CA PHE A 84 1.41 1.45 9.49
C PHE A 84 2.06 0.17 10.03
N LEU A 85 2.06 -0.92 9.25
CA LEU A 85 2.68 -2.18 9.66
C LEU A 85 4.21 -2.06 9.75
N CYS A 86 4.85 -1.42 8.79
CA CYS A 86 6.30 -1.19 8.82
C CYS A 86 6.72 -0.49 10.12
N LYS A 87 6.00 0.57 10.50
CA LYS A 87 6.26 1.29 11.75
C LYS A 87 6.07 0.41 12.99
N ASN A 88 4.98 -0.38 13.05
CA ASN A 88 4.64 -1.17 14.25
C ASN A 88 5.47 -2.45 14.41
N LEU A 89 6.06 -2.96 13.32
CA LEU A 89 6.85 -4.19 13.30
C LEU A 89 8.36 -3.95 13.14
N GLY A 90 8.78 -2.69 13.02
CA GLY A 90 10.19 -2.36 12.76
C GLY A 90 10.68 -2.86 11.40
N LEU A 91 9.80 -2.98 10.40
CA LEU A 91 10.14 -3.43 9.07
C LEU A 91 10.58 -2.26 8.19
N PHE A 92 11.49 -2.53 7.26
CA PHE A 92 11.86 -1.56 6.23
C PHE A 92 10.67 -1.26 5.32
N GLY A 93 10.44 0.01 5.04
CA GLY A 93 9.36 0.43 4.15
C GLY A 93 9.06 1.94 4.23
N PRO A 94 8.00 2.39 3.56
CA PRO A 94 7.64 3.79 3.51
C PRO A 94 7.18 4.30 4.89
N THR A 95 7.49 5.55 5.19
CA THR A 95 6.99 6.21 6.41
C THR A 95 5.52 6.62 6.24
N ILE A 96 4.80 6.76 7.36
CA ILE A 96 3.41 7.24 7.33
C ILE A 96 3.34 8.65 6.71
N GLU A 97 4.33 9.50 7.01
CA GLU A 97 4.43 10.86 6.49
C GLU A 97 4.60 10.87 4.97
N SER A 98 5.59 10.14 4.43
CA SER A 98 5.80 10.05 2.99
C SER A 98 4.58 9.51 2.25
N VAL A 99 3.90 8.50 2.81
CA VAL A 99 2.67 7.95 2.22
C VAL A 99 1.54 8.97 2.22
N ASN A 100 1.37 9.74 3.28
CA ASN A 100 0.33 10.79 3.34
C ASN A 100 0.55 11.86 2.27
N ILE A 101 1.79 12.27 2.04
CA ILE A 101 2.14 13.21 0.97
C ILE A 101 1.86 12.58 -0.40
N LEU A 102 2.40 11.39 -0.67
CA LEU A 102 2.35 10.75 -1.99
C LEU A 102 0.93 10.32 -2.40
N THR A 103 0.08 9.93 -1.46
CA THR A 103 -1.29 9.48 -1.75
C THR A 103 -2.33 10.61 -1.75
N ASN A 104 -1.93 11.83 -1.43
CA ASN A 104 -2.78 13.02 -1.49
C ASN A 104 -2.30 13.94 -2.60
N LYS A 105 -3.04 13.99 -3.72
CA LYS A 105 -2.65 14.78 -4.91
C LYS A 105 -2.38 16.25 -4.61
N HIS A 106 -3.11 16.86 -3.68
CA HIS A 106 -2.90 18.25 -3.29
C HIS A 106 -1.58 18.41 -2.52
N GLN A 107 -1.37 17.60 -1.49
CA GLN A 107 -0.13 17.59 -0.69
C GLN A 107 1.10 17.28 -1.56
N PHE A 108 0.99 16.32 -2.46
CA PHE A 108 2.08 15.96 -3.36
C PHE A 108 2.47 17.13 -4.29
N LYS A 109 1.48 17.84 -4.84
CA LYS A 109 1.76 19.02 -5.67
C LYS A 109 2.37 20.18 -4.88
N LEU A 110 1.94 20.43 -3.65
CA LEU A 110 2.57 21.40 -2.77
C LEU A 110 4.03 21.03 -2.51
N PHE A 111 4.28 19.80 -2.14
CA PHE A 111 5.63 19.27 -1.92
C PHE A 111 6.55 19.45 -3.15
N LEU A 112 6.07 19.12 -4.36
CA LEU A 112 6.82 19.34 -5.59
C LEU A 112 7.09 20.83 -5.87
N SER A 113 6.15 21.71 -5.53
CA SER A 113 6.31 23.16 -5.66
C SER A 113 7.36 23.71 -4.71
N GLU A 114 7.37 23.25 -3.45
CA GLU A 114 8.37 23.60 -2.44
C GLU A 114 9.79 23.19 -2.86
N LEU A 115 9.92 22.04 -3.53
CA LEU A 115 11.18 21.57 -4.09
C LEU A 115 11.59 22.29 -5.40
N GLY A 116 10.77 23.19 -5.93
CA GLY A 116 11.02 23.88 -7.19
C GLY A 116 10.91 22.99 -8.44
N ILE A 117 10.42 21.74 -8.31
CA ILE A 117 10.32 20.77 -9.39
C ILE A 117 9.11 21.07 -10.29
N GLN A 118 8.03 21.57 -9.70
CA GLN A 118 6.77 21.84 -10.42
C GLN A 118 6.15 23.17 -9.98
N LYS A 119 5.95 24.09 -10.93
CA LYS A 119 5.19 25.32 -10.73
C LYS A 119 3.79 25.14 -11.31
N GLN A 120 2.90 24.45 -10.62
CA GLN A 120 1.50 24.35 -11.01
C GLN A 120 0.59 25.08 -10.04
N PHE A 121 -0.37 25.81 -10.60
CA PHE A 121 -1.45 26.40 -9.83
C PHE A 121 -2.33 25.28 -9.25
N ASN A 122 -2.46 25.25 -7.94
CA ASN A 122 -3.10 24.16 -7.25
C ASN A 122 -4.19 24.69 -6.30
N ILE A 123 -5.46 24.45 -6.63
CA ILE A 123 -6.60 24.85 -5.80
C ILE A 123 -7.28 23.61 -5.24
N LYS A 124 -7.41 23.56 -3.93
CA LYS A 124 -8.25 22.58 -3.26
C LYS A 124 -9.70 23.08 -3.27
N PHE A 125 -10.58 22.36 -3.93
CA PHE A 125 -12.00 22.65 -3.94
C PHE A 125 -12.72 22.09 -2.71
N ASN A 126 -13.64 22.87 -2.18
CA ASN A 126 -14.65 22.46 -1.25
C ASN A 126 -15.98 23.12 -1.65
N SER A 127 -17.07 22.75 -1.00
CA SER A 127 -18.41 23.30 -1.31
C SER A 127 -18.51 24.84 -1.22
N SER A 128 -17.67 25.47 -0.40
CA SER A 128 -17.69 26.93 -0.19
C SER A 128 -16.87 27.71 -1.23
N ASN A 129 -15.83 27.11 -1.83
CA ASN A 129 -14.97 27.84 -2.79
C ASN A 129 -15.16 27.44 -4.25
N PHE A 130 -16.06 26.48 -4.54
CA PHE A 130 -16.30 25.98 -5.90
C PHE A 130 -16.80 27.07 -6.86
N LEU A 131 -17.69 27.94 -6.40
CA LEU A 131 -18.26 29.03 -7.21
C LEU A 131 -17.23 30.13 -7.54
N ASN A 132 -16.29 30.38 -6.65
CA ASN A 132 -15.25 31.40 -6.84
C ASN A 132 -14.11 30.93 -7.79
N ALA A 133 -13.93 29.62 -7.93
CA ALA A 133 -12.91 29.06 -8.79
C ALA A 133 -13.26 29.10 -10.29
N LYS A 134 -14.54 29.25 -10.65
CA LYS A 134 -14.98 29.43 -12.06
C LYS A 134 -14.67 30.81 -12.64
N LYS A 135 -14.26 31.78 -11.81
CA LYS A 135 -14.03 33.19 -12.25
C LYS A 135 -12.55 33.52 -12.47
N LYS A 136 -11.66 32.56 -12.38
CA LYS A 136 -10.23 32.65 -12.69
C LYS A 136 -9.87 31.65 -13.80
#